data_5389cd74ed9fb1ae8747266e47148a7b
#
_entry.id   5389cd74ed9fb1ae8747266e47148a7b
#
_cell.length_a   1.000
_cell.length_b   1.000
_cell.length_c   1.000
_cell.angle_alpha   90.00
_cell.angle_beta   90.00
_cell.angle_gamma   90.00
#
_symmetry.space_group_name_H-M   'P 1'
#
loop_
_entity.id
_entity.type
_entity.pdbx_description
1 polymer ?
#
loop_
_entity_poly.entity_id
_entity_poly.type
_entity_poly.pdbx_seq_one_letter_code
_entity_poly.pdbx_strand_id
1 'polypeptide(L)'
;LSLKLIEHLEKKYKISIPLDEAINIVLILLLNQLKESENKPVLLIAMHGKNVASSLTNVVKQMSNSNSVYSYDLLLEKKMQMAYEEMKSLIEKINRGKGVLLIYDMGSVKTMGKLISKETGIDIRFIAAPSTMIALETVKKMSSNDDLDGIMSELEQSYQHYFPSIVENYHRQKKKNVIITLCMNGEGGAIQIKKYLEDSLELQDIDIVPLSMNNHKELLFKINELRKS
;
A
#
# COMPACT_ATOMS: atom_id res chain seq x y z
N LEU A 1 30.01 24.72 -6.06
CA LEU A 1 29.45 23.90 -7.15
C LEU A 1 28.58 24.77 -8.09
N SER A 2 27.74 25.64 -7.55
CA SER A 2 26.79 26.51 -8.26
C SER A 2 27.43 27.51 -9.21
N LEU A 3 28.46 28.23 -8.76
CA LEU A 3 29.18 29.20 -9.62
C LEU A 3 29.84 28.53 -10.82
N LYS A 4 30.44 27.36 -10.65
CA LYS A 4 31.02 26.58 -11.75
C LYS A 4 29.96 26.11 -12.76
N LEU A 5 28.75 25.78 -12.30
CA LEU A 5 27.64 25.42 -13.18
C LEU A 5 27.20 26.63 -14.02
N ILE A 6 27.06 27.80 -13.39
CA ILE A 6 26.69 29.05 -14.06
C ILE A 6 27.74 29.46 -15.12
N GLU A 7 29.01 29.45 -14.74
CA GLU A 7 30.12 29.70 -15.68
C GLU A 7 30.10 28.74 -16.89
N HIS A 8 29.79 27.45 -16.61
CA HIS A 8 29.66 26.46 -17.69
C HIS A 8 28.48 26.76 -18.62
N LEU A 9 27.31 27.13 -18.07
CA LEU A 9 26.13 27.48 -18.85
C LEU A 9 26.36 28.73 -19.67
N GLU A 10 26.92 29.78 -19.09
CA GLU A 10 27.25 31.03 -19.80
C GLU A 10 28.21 30.75 -20.94
N LYS A 11 29.24 29.95 -20.73
CA LYS A 11 30.23 29.61 -21.77
C LYS A 11 29.61 28.73 -22.87
N LYS A 12 28.76 27.75 -22.49
CA LYS A 12 28.16 26.80 -23.44
C LYS A 12 27.10 27.47 -24.34
N TYR A 13 26.26 28.31 -23.73
CA TYR A 13 25.11 28.92 -24.44
C TYR A 13 25.38 30.37 -24.87
N LYS A 14 26.55 30.92 -24.55
CA LYS A 14 26.96 32.31 -24.85
C LYS A 14 25.93 33.34 -24.35
N ILE A 15 25.44 33.12 -23.14
CA ILE A 15 24.51 34.01 -22.45
C ILE A 15 25.18 34.56 -21.21
N SER A 16 24.72 35.68 -20.68
CA SER A 16 25.07 36.18 -19.37
C SER A 16 23.90 35.95 -18.42
N ILE A 17 24.15 35.34 -17.29
CA ILE A 17 23.12 35.02 -16.28
C ILE A 17 23.27 36.03 -15.14
N PRO A 18 22.29 36.94 -14.93
CA PRO A 18 22.30 37.85 -13.78
C PRO A 18 22.41 37.09 -12.47
N LEU A 19 23.02 37.72 -11.47
CA LEU A 19 23.25 37.08 -10.16
C LEU A 19 21.94 36.61 -9.50
N ASP A 20 20.87 37.37 -9.65
CA ASP A 20 19.54 37.05 -9.12
C ASP A 20 18.99 35.79 -9.75
N GLU A 21 19.12 35.61 -11.05
CA GLU A 21 18.70 34.38 -11.76
C GLU A 21 19.61 33.19 -11.39
N ALA A 22 20.89 33.45 -11.20
CA ALA A 22 21.83 32.46 -10.72
C ALA A 22 21.42 31.93 -9.33
N ILE A 23 21.00 32.81 -8.44
CA ILE A 23 20.49 32.44 -7.10
C ILE A 23 19.20 31.63 -7.24
N ASN A 24 18.26 32.04 -8.09
CA ASN A 24 17.01 31.33 -8.35
C ASN A 24 17.26 29.90 -8.87
N ILE A 25 18.18 29.74 -9.83
CA ILE A 25 18.58 28.41 -10.35
C ILE A 25 19.15 27.54 -9.21
N VAL A 26 20.01 28.09 -8.37
CA VAL A 26 20.60 27.37 -7.23
C VAL A 26 19.52 26.99 -6.21
N LEU A 27 18.59 27.89 -5.90
CA LEU A 27 17.49 27.61 -4.98
C LEU A 27 16.59 26.50 -5.54
N ILE A 28 16.25 26.50 -6.82
CA ILE A 28 15.47 25.45 -7.47
C ILE A 28 16.21 24.10 -7.40
N LEU A 29 17.50 24.07 -7.67
CA LEU A 29 18.32 22.85 -7.57
C LEU A 29 18.40 22.33 -6.13
N LEU A 30 18.60 23.21 -5.16
CA LEU A 30 18.62 22.85 -3.74
C LEU A 30 17.24 22.37 -3.27
N LEU A 31 16.15 23.03 -3.65
CA LEU A 31 14.80 22.60 -3.32
C LEU A 31 14.47 21.24 -3.91
N ASN A 32 14.96 20.95 -5.13
CA ASN A 32 14.79 19.64 -5.74
C ASN A 32 15.63 18.57 -5.04
N GLN A 33 16.84 18.89 -4.54
CA GLN A 33 17.65 17.98 -3.72
C GLN A 33 17.04 17.78 -2.32
N LEU A 34 16.48 18.82 -1.71
CA LEU A 34 15.80 18.75 -0.41
C LEU A 34 14.47 17.99 -0.49
N LYS A 35 13.82 17.95 -1.68
CA LYS A 35 12.63 17.13 -1.92
C LYS A 35 12.91 15.62 -1.94
N GLU A 36 14.14 15.20 -2.11
CA GLU A 36 14.58 13.82 -1.93
C GLU A 36 14.93 13.51 -0.47
N SER A 37 14.34 14.23 0.50
CA SER A 37 14.65 14.05 1.90
C SER A 37 14.41 12.60 2.33
N GLU A 38 15.42 12.03 2.98
CA GLU A 38 15.30 10.92 3.90
C GLU A 38 14.01 11.09 4.71
N ASN A 39 13.20 10.05 4.81
CA ASN A 39 11.95 10.04 5.56
C ASN A 39 10.65 10.31 4.76
N LYS A 40 10.56 9.71 3.56
CA LYS A 40 9.31 9.66 2.76
C LYS A 40 8.96 8.24 2.38
N PRO A 41 7.67 7.93 2.22
CA PRO A 41 7.25 6.65 1.66
C PRO A 41 7.83 6.45 0.26
N VAL A 42 8.06 5.20 -0.12
CA VAL A 42 8.48 4.84 -1.47
C VAL A 42 7.46 3.92 -2.13
N LEU A 43 7.36 4.00 -3.45
CA LEU A 43 6.52 3.11 -4.24
C LEU A 43 7.36 2.01 -4.86
N LEU A 44 7.02 0.75 -4.59
CA LEU A 44 7.54 -0.41 -5.28
C LEU A 44 6.44 -1.03 -6.15
N ILE A 45 6.70 -1.16 -7.43
CA ILE A 45 5.85 -1.89 -8.36
C ILE A 45 6.49 -3.26 -8.58
N ALA A 46 5.82 -4.35 -8.19
CA ALA A 46 6.32 -5.70 -8.32
C ALA A 46 5.33 -6.56 -9.10
N MET A 47 5.79 -7.09 -10.23
CA MET A 47 4.93 -7.83 -11.16
C MET A 47 5.66 -9.04 -11.75
N HIS A 48 4.88 -10.06 -12.11
CA HIS A 48 5.42 -11.22 -12.82
C HIS A 48 5.76 -10.88 -14.27
N GLY A 49 6.86 -11.43 -14.73
CA GLY A 49 7.34 -11.29 -16.10
C GLY A 49 8.56 -10.37 -16.24
N LYS A 50 9.29 -10.56 -17.31
CA LYS A 50 10.49 -9.79 -17.64
C LYS A 50 10.10 -8.39 -18.10
N ASN A 51 10.66 -7.36 -17.50
CA ASN A 51 10.49 -5.95 -17.83
C ASN A 51 9.04 -5.43 -17.67
N VAL A 52 8.14 -6.15 -17.00
CA VAL A 52 6.74 -5.71 -16.84
C VAL A 52 6.64 -4.59 -15.82
N ALA A 53 7.14 -4.82 -14.60
CA ALA A 53 7.16 -3.78 -13.56
C ALA A 53 8.09 -2.62 -13.93
N SER A 54 9.26 -2.92 -14.50
CA SER A 54 10.24 -1.89 -14.87
C SER A 54 9.72 -0.97 -15.99
N SER A 55 9.00 -1.49 -16.99
CA SER A 55 8.38 -0.67 -18.04
C SER A 55 7.32 0.26 -17.47
N LEU A 56 6.43 -0.25 -16.62
CA LEU A 56 5.43 0.58 -15.94
C LEU A 56 6.10 1.64 -15.06
N THR A 57 7.11 1.27 -14.29
CA THR A 57 7.87 2.19 -13.44
C THR A 57 8.51 3.31 -14.25
N ASN A 58 9.08 3.01 -15.41
CA ASN A 58 9.69 4.03 -16.28
C ASN A 58 8.66 5.05 -16.75
N VAL A 59 7.47 4.61 -17.18
CA VAL A 59 6.38 5.50 -17.58
C VAL A 59 5.97 6.40 -16.41
N VAL A 60 5.76 5.80 -15.22
CA VAL A 60 5.35 6.54 -14.02
C VAL A 60 6.39 7.58 -13.62
N LYS A 61 7.69 7.23 -13.64
CA LYS A 61 8.78 8.17 -13.36
C LYS A 61 8.80 9.35 -14.31
N GLN A 62 8.68 9.07 -15.60
CA GLN A 62 8.68 10.13 -16.62
C GLN A 62 7.49 11.09 -16.49
N MET A 63 6.29 10.54 -16.21
CA MET A 63 5.08 11.36 -16.10
C MET A 63 4.98 12.13 -14.78
N SER A 64 5.50 11.56 -13.68
CA SER A 64 5.42 12.17 -12.35
C SER A 64 6.66 12.95 -11.94
N ASN A 65 7.76 12.83 -12.68
CA ASN A 65 9.08 13.35 -12.32
C ASN A 65 9.52 12.93 -10.90
N SER A 66 9.17 11.69 -10.50
CA SER A 66 9.45 11.16 -9.16
C SER A 66 10.57 10.13 -9.19
N ASN A 67 11.54 10.28 -8.29
CA ASN A 67 12.62 9.31 -8.07
C ASN A 67 12.30 8.28 -6.96
N SER A 68 11.13 8.39 -6.33
CA SER A 68 10.70 7.50 -5.24
C SER A 68 9.91 6.29 -5.71
N VAL A 69 9.98 5.95 -7.00
CA VAL A 69 9.31 4.78 -7.61
C VAL A 69 10.34 3.74 -8.00
N TYR A 70 10.12 2.50 -7.61
CA TYR A 70 11.03 1.38 -7.86
C TYR A 70 10.27 0.21 -8.49
N SER A 71 10.99 -0.71 -9.12
CA SER A 71 10.41 -1.90 -9.76
C SER A 71 11.07 -3.18 -9.30
N TYR A 72 10.29 -4.26 -9.31
CA TYR A 72 10.77 -5.61 -9.19
C TYR A 72 10.07 -6.51 -10.21
N ASP A 73 10.83 -7.02 -11.19
CA ASP A 73 10.34 -7.96 -12.19
C ASP A 73 10.55 -9.40 -11.69
N LEU A 74 9.47 -10.07 -11.30
CA LEU A 74 9.51 -11.45 -10.85
C LEU A 74 9.46 -12.39 -12.06
N LEU A 75 10.61 -12.94 -12.45
CA LEU A 75 10.68 -13.88 -13.56
C LEU A 75 9.93 -15.18 -13.22
N LEU A 76 9.16 -15.71 -14.18
CA LEU A 76 8.31 -16.88 -13.98
C LEU A 76 9.11 -18.15 -13.66
N GLU A 77 10.33 -18.28 -14.20
CA GLU A 77 11.24 -19.39 -13.98
C GLU A 77 12.05 -19.27 -12.67
N LYS A 78 11.97 -18.14 -11.98
CA LYS A 78 12.77 -17.91 -10.78
C LYS A 78 12.24 -18.71 -9.59
N LYS A 79 13.14 -19.35 -8.86
CA LYS A 79 12.80 -20.03 -7.60
C LYS A 79 12.28 -19.02 -6.56
N MET A 80 11.15 -19.33 -5.91
CA MET A 80 10.49 -18.43 -4.96
C MET A 80 11.40 -17.95 -3.83
N GLN A 81 12.30 -18.81 -3.32
CA GLN A 81 13.24 -18.42 -2.28
C GLN A 81 14.20 -17.33 -2.77
N MET A 82 14.73 -17.45 -3.99
CA MET A 82 15.62 -16.42 -4.57
C MET A 82 14.86 -15.10 -4.79
N ALA A 83 13.63 -15.20 -5.29
CA ALA A 83 12.77 -14.04 -5.50
C ALA A 83 12.48 -13.31 -4.19
N TYR A 84 12.24 -14.07 -3.11
CA TYR A 84 12.02 -13.53 -1.76
C TYR A 84 13.23 -12.74 -1.26
N GLU A 85 14.43 -13.34 -1.32
CA GLU A 85 15.66 -12.68 -0.84
C GLU A 85 16.00 -11.42 -1.64
N GLU A 86 15.82 -11.47 -2.97
CA GLU A 86 16.03 -10.30 -3.83
C GLU A 86 15.05 -9.18 -3.51
N MET A 87 13.75 -9.50 -3.38
CA MET A 87 12.72 -8.52 -3.08
C MET A 87 12.91 -7.94 -1.67
N LYS A 88 13.30 -8.76 -0.69
CA LYS A 88 13.64 -8.33 0.67
C LYS A 88 14.81 -7.35 0.65
N SER A 89 15.92 -7.71 0.02
CA SER A 89 17.10 -6.85 -0.10
C SER A 89 16.76 -5.51 -0.80
N LEU A 90 15.90 -5.56 -1.83
CA LEU A 90 15.44 -4.35 -2.50
C LEU A 90 14.62 -3.46 -1.56
N ILE A 91 13.65 -4.03 -0.84
CA ILE A 91 12.78 -3.29 0.09
C ILE A 91 13.61 -2.63 1.20
N GLU A 92 14.55 -3.36 1.80
CA GLU A 92 15.46 -2.82 2.81
C GLU A 92 16.30 -1.66 2.27
N LYS A 93 16.80 -1.79 1.03
CA LYS A 93 17.61 -0.77 0.36
C LYS A 93 16.84 0.50 0.03
N ILE A 94 15.58 0.37 -0.43
CA ILE A 94 14.78 1.52 -0.89
C ILE A 94 14.00 2.20 0.23
N ASN A 95 13.78 1.52 1.35
CA ASN A 95 13.05 2.08 2.48
C ASN A 95 13.78 3.30 3.05
N ARG A 96 13.06 4.41 3.13
CA ARG A 96 13.55 5.69 3.65
C ARG A 96 12.99 6.03 5.05
N GLY A 97 12.54 5.01 5.79
CA GLY A 97 12.04 5.16 7.16
C GLY A 97 10.53 5.37 7.30
N LYS A 98 9.82 5.69 6.22
CA LYS A 98 8.35 5.87 6.21
C LYS A 98 7.59 4.71 5.58
N GLY A 99 8.28 3.60 5.27
CA GLY A 99 7.69 2.39 4.71
C GLY A 99 7.52 2.42 3.20
N VAL A 100 6.85 1.38 2.70
CA VAL A 100 6.75 1.04 1.28
C VAL A 100 5.30 0.82 0.87
N LEU A 101 4.87 1.50 -0.19
CA LEU A 101 3.64 1.18 -0.92
C LEU A 101 3.99 0.15 -1.99
N LEU A 102 3.42 -1.05 -1.92
CA LEU A 102 3.68 -2.14 -2.84
C LEU A 102 2.50 -2.35 -3.78
N ILE A 103 2.64 -1.96 -5.05
CA ILE A 103 1.71 -2.33 -6.12
C ILE A 103 2.09 -3.72 -6.63
N TYR A 104 1.12 -4.62 -6.71
CA TYR A 104 1.34 -6.01 -7.10
C TYR A 104 0.24 -6.52 -8.05
N ASP A 105 0.59 -7.50 -8.88
CA ASP A 105 -0.32 -8.16 -9.83
C ASP A 105 -0.95 -9.43 -9.25
N MET A 106 -0.21 -10.25 -8.53
CA MET A 106 -0.65 -11.56 -8.04
C MET A 106 -0.41 -11.74 -6.55
N GLY A 107 -1.22 -12.60 -5.93
CA GLY A 107 -1.19 -12.88 -4.49
C GLY A 107 0.16 -13.39 -3.96
N SER A 108 0.97 -14.05 -4.79
CA SER A 108 2.32 -14.49 -4.43
C SER A 108 3.23 -13.33 -4.01
N VAL A 109 3.23 -12.23 -4.77
CA VAL A 109 3.98 -11.00 -4.45
C VAL A 109 3.48 -10.38 -3.14
N LYS A 110 2.16 -10.31 -2.94
CA LYS A 110 1.58 -9.85 -1.68
C LYS A 110 2.01 -10.70 -0.49
N THR A 111 2.02 -12.03 -0.66
CA THR A 111 2.43 -12.96 0.40
C THR A 111 3.90 -12.77 0.76
N MET A 112 4.78 -12.64 -0.22
CA MET A 112 6.20 -12.30 0.00
C MET A 112 6.34 -10.98 0.75
N GLY A 113 5.65 -9.92 0.31
CA GLY A 113 5.68 -8.62 0.96
C GLY A 113 5.22 -8.66 2.42
N LYS A 114 4.18 -9.45 2.75
CA LYS A 114 3.74 -9.65 4.14
C LYS A 114 4.79 -10.34 5.00
N LEU A 115 5.48 -11.35 4.46
CA LEU A 115 6.55 -12.04 5.17
C LEU A 115 7.75 -11.11 5.39
N ILE A 116 8.14 -10.34 4.39
CA ILE A 116 9.22 -9.35 4.47
C ILE A 116 8.89 -8.29 5.53
N SER A 117 7.67 -7.74 5.51
CA SER A 117 7.21 -6.77 6.51
C SER A 117 7.31 -7.31 7.93
N LYS A 118 6.90 -8.57 8.13
CA LYS A 118 6.98 -9.24 9.45
C LYS A 118 8.43 -9.46 9.91
N GLU A 119 9.32 -9.82 8.98
CA GLU A 119 10.72 -10.14 9.29
C GLU A 119 11.56 -8.88 9.52
N THR A 120 11.36 -7.85 8.70
CA THR A 120 12.18 -6.63 8.73
C THR A 120 11.61 -5.52 9.62
N GLY A 121 10.33 -5.62 10.01
CA GLY A 121 9.62 -4.55 10.70
C GLY A 121 9.25 -3.35 9.82
N ILE A 122 9.58 -3.38 8.52
CA ILE A 122 9.23 -2.31 7.58
C ILE A 122 7.72 -2.33 7.33
N ASP A 123 7.05 -1.18 7.50
CA ASP A 123 5.64 -1.06 7.17
C ASP A 123 5.45 -1.11 5.65
N ILE A 124 4.69 -2.10 5.17
CA ILE A 124 4.39 -2.29 3.76
C ILE A 124 2.88 -2.26 3.56
N ARG A 125 2.39 -1.30 2.76
CA ARG A 125 0.98 -1.24 2.35
C ARG A 125 0.82 -1.78 0.94
N PHE A 126 -0.29 -2.49 0.70
CA PHE A 126 -0.49 -3.30 -0.50
C PHE A 126 -1.58 -2.69 -1.38
N ILE A 127 -1.26 -2.50 -2.66
CA ILE A 127 -2.18 -1.98 -3.68
C ILE A 127 -2.26 -3.02 -4.81
N ALA A 128 -3.44 -3.59 -5.02
CA ALA A 128 -3.66 -4.55 -6.11
C ALA A 128 -3.95 -3.84 -7.43
N ALA A 129 -4.02 -4.64 -8.50
CA ALA A 129 -4.36 -4.19 -9.85
C ALA A 129 -3.42 -3.11 -10.40
N PRO A 130 -2.16 -3.46 -10.73
CA PRO A 130 -1.19 -2.53 -11.25
C PRO A 130 -1.67 -1.92 -12.57
N SER A 131 -1.74 -0.60 -12.60
CA SER A 131 -2.02 0.17 -13.80
C SER A 131 -1.29 1.50 -13.75
N THR A 132 -1.08 2.12 -14.90
CA THR A 132 -0.43 3.44 -14.97
C THR A 132 -1.20 4.47 -14.15
N MET A 133 -2.54 4.44 -14.21
CA MET A 133 -3.38 5.39 -13.47
C MET A 133 -3.24 5.22 -11.96
N ILE A 134 -3.30 3.99 -11.47
CA ILE A 134 -3.11 3.66 -10.05
C ILE A 134 -1.74 4.11 -9.55
N ALA A 135 -0.68 3.80 -10.30
CA ALA A 135 0.67 4.15 -9.92
C ALA A 135 0.90 5.68 -9.91
N LEU A 136 0.36 6.41 -10.89
CA LEU A 136 0.44 7.88 -10.93
C LEU A 136 -0.33 8.53 -9.79
N GLU A 137 -1.55 8.05 -9.51
CA GLU A 137 -2.34 8.58 -8.38
C GLU A 137 -1.63 8.29 -7.05
N THR A 138 -1.04 7.10 -6.88
CA THR A 138 -0.23 6.77 -5.70
C THR A 138 0.93 7.76 -5.52
N VAL A 139 1.70 8.04 -6.58
CA VAL A 139 2.80 9.00 -6.52
C VAL A 139 2.31 10.41 -6.19
N LYS A 140 1.17 10.82 -6.73
CA LYS A 140 0.56 12.11 -6.43
C LYS A 140 0.20 12.22 -4.95
N LYS A 141 -0.41 11.17 -4.36
CA LYS A 141 -0.73 11.15 -2.93
C LYS A 141 0.51 11.13 -2.04
N MET A 142 1.56 10.41 -2.43
CA MET A 142 2.87 10.43 -1.77
C MET A 142 3.53 11.83 -1.80
N SER A 143 3.18 12.69 -2.74
CA SER A 143 3.72 14.06 -2.81
C SER A 143 3.04 15.00 -1.83
N SER A 144 1.78 14.75 -1.49
CA SER A 144 0.96 15.57 -0.59
C SER A 144 0.89 15.04 0.84
N ASN A 145 1.20 13.76 1.07
CA ASN A 145 1.09 13.10 2.36
C ASN A 145 2.31 12.20 2.61
N ASP A 146 2.86 12.24 3.83
CA ASP A 146 4.00 11.42 4.25
C ASP A 146 3.59 10.23 5.15
N ASP A 147 2.29 10.09 5.42
CA ASP A 147 1.71 9.00 6.22
C ASP A 147 1.08 7.93 5.34
N LEU A 148 1.49 6.67 5.53
CA LEU A 148 0.99 5.54 4.73
C LEU A 148 -0.53 5.32 4.89
N ASP A 149 -1.06 5.48 6.10
CA ASP A 149 -2.50 5.31 6.34
C ASP A 149 -3.32 6.42 5.67
N GLY A 150 -2.83 7.65 5.72
CA GLY A 150 -3.40 8.79 5.01
C GLY A 150 -3.40 8.59 3.49
N ILE A 151 -2.25 8.17 2.93
CA ILE A 151 -2.13 7.86 1.50
C ILE A 151 -3.11 6.76 1.08
N MET A 152 -3.19 5.66 1.84
CA MET A 152 -4.11 4.56 1.54
C MET A 152 -5.57 4.99 1.60
N SER A 153 -5.96 5.78 2.61
CA SER A 153 -7.32 6.32 2.73
C SER A 153 -7.70 7.21 1.55
N GLU A 154 -6.81 8.10 1.12
CA GLU A 154 -7.04 8.96 -0.03
C GLU A 154 -7.11 8.18 -1.35
N LEU A 155 -6.29 7.12 -1.50
CA LEU A 155 -6.36 6.22 -2.64
C LEU A 155 -7.69 5.47 -2.67
N GLU A 156 -8.14 4.92 -1.55
CA GLU A 156 -9.44 4.24 -1.44
C GLU A 156 -10.59 5.16 -1.87
N GLN A 157 -10.60 6.42 -1.44
CA GLN A 157 -11.60 7.40 -1.86
C GLN A 157 -11.55 7.68 -3.38
N SER A 158 -10.34 7.82 -3.93
CA SER A 158 -10.16 8.03 -5.37
C SER A 158 -10.65 6.81 -6.17
N TYR A 159 -10.41 5.59 -5.68
CA TYR A 159 -10.83 4.36 -6.36
C TYR A 159 -12.31 4.06 -6.26
N GLN A 160 -12.97 4.38 -5.17
CA GLN A 160 -14.44 4.29 -5.06
C GLN A 160 -15.12 5.08 -6.17
N HIS A 161 -14.52 6.17 -6.58
CA HIS A 161 -15.04 6.99 -7.66
C HIS A 161 -14.80 6.41 -9.06
N TYR A 162 -13.62 5.81 -9.29
CA TYR A 162 -13.20 5.31 -10.62
C TYR A 162 -13.44 3.81 -10.83
N PHE A 163 -13.42 3.01 -9.76
CA PHE A 163 -13.52 1.55 -9.82
C PHE A 163 -14.30 1.00 -8.62
N PRO A 164 -15.62 1.21 -8.57
CA PRO A 164 -16.45 0.75 -7.43
C PRO A 164 -16.28 -0.74 -7.11
N SER A 165 -16.15 -1.59 -8.16
CA SER A 165 -16.00 -3.04 -8.02
C SER A 165 -14.61 -3.50 -7.54
N ILE A 166 -13.58 -2.68 -7.68
CA ILE A 166 -12.22 -3.00 -7.20
C ILE A 166 -12.08 -2.68 -5.71
N VAL A 167 -12.77 -1.66 -5.25
CA VAL A 167 -12.69 -1.15 -3.87
C VAL A 167 -13.47 -2.01 -2.90
N GLU A 168 -14.57 -2.64 -3.31
CA GLU A 168 -15.32 -3.56 -2.44
C GLU A 168 -14.47 -4.70 -1.85
N ASN A 169 -13.39 -5.08 -2.52
CA ASN A 169 -12.43 -6.08 -2.02
C ASN A 169 -11.30 -5.48 -1.16
N TYR A 170 -11.18 -4.14 -1.07
CA TYR A 170 -10.15 -3.44 -0.30
C TYR A 170 -10.62 -2.92 1.06
N HIS A 171 -11.93 -2.95 1.33
CA HIS A 171 -12.31 -2.77 2.70
C HIS A 171 -11.50 -3.78 3.52
N ARG A 172 -10.55 -3.28 4.33
CA ARG A 172 -10.09 -4.03 5.48
C ARG A 172 -11.34 -4.81 5.92
N GLN A 173 -11.24 -6.11 5.93
CA GLN A 173 -11.97 -6.83 6.95
C GLN A 173 -11.47 -6.20 8.27
N LYS A 174 -12.10 -5.08 8.71
CA LYS A 174 -12.13 -4.77 10.11
C LYS A 174 -12.52 -6.11 10.70
N LYS A 175 -11.61 -6.73 11.45
CA LYS A 175 -11.95 -7.94 12.21
C LYS A 175 -13.17 -7.51 13.00
N LYS A 176 -14.36 -7.82 12.49
CA LYS A 176 -15.58 -7.55 13.23
C LYS A 176 -15.48 -8.41 14.46
N ASN A 177 -15.51 -7.81 15.61
CA ASN A 177 -15.61 -8.58 16.83
C ASN A 177 -16.96 -9.28 16.78
N VAL A 178 -16.97 -10.60 16.87
CA VAL A 178 -18.19 -11.39 16.83
C VAL A 178 -18.45 -11.96 18.21
N ILE A 179 -19.63 -11.67 18.75
CA ILE A 179 -20.13 -12.33 19.95
C ILE A 179 -21.01 -13.50 19.49
N ILE A 180 -20.67 -14.71 19.91
CA ILE A 180 -21.48 -15.89 19.62
C ILE A 180 -22.34 -16.18 20.85
N THR A 181 -23.66 -16.15 20.66
CA THR A 181 -24.62 -16.59 21.69
C THR A 181 -25.02 -18.04 21.41
N LEU A 182 -24.96 -18.89 22.44
CA LEU A 182 -25.20 -20.33 22.31
C LEU A 182 -26.41 -20.78 23.15
N CYS A 183 -27.21 -21.68 22.58
CA CYS A 183 -28.28 -22.34 23.31
C CYS A 183 -28.23 -23.87 23.12
N MET A 184 -28.42 -24.63 24.18
CA MET A 184 -28.40 -26.09 24.15
C MET A 184 -29.63 -26.70 23.48
N ASN A 185 -30.78 -26.03 23.54
CA ASN A 185 -32.08 -26.58 23.11
C ASN A 185 -32.58 -25.91 21.80
N GLY A 186 -31.71 -25.50 20.92
CA GLY A 186 -32.08 -24.83 19.68
C GLY A 186 -31.69 -23.34 19.65
N GLU A 187 -32.05 -22.63 18.59
CA GLU A 187 -31.61 -21.23 18.41
C GLU A 187 -32.42 -20.21 19.23
N GLY A 188 -33.60 -20.58 19.75
CA GLY A 188 -34.53 -19.64 20.39
C GLY A 188 -33.94 -18.89 21.59
N GLY A 189 -33.23 -19.56 22.51
CA GLY A 189 -32.57 -18.93 23.64
C GLY A 189 -31.38 -18.06 23.22
N ALA A 190 -30.61 -18.47 22.20
CA ALA A 190 -29.51 -17.70 21.66
C ALA A 190 -29.99 -16.41 21.00
N ILE A 191 -31.14 -16.44 20.32
CA ILE A 191 -31.79 -15.26 19.71
C ILE A 191 -32.29 -14.29 20.79
N GLN A 192 -32.85 -14.79 21.89
CA GLN A 192 -33.28 -13.93 22.99
C GLN A 192 -32.10 -13.22 23.66
N ILE A 193 -30.99 -13.93 23.87
CA ILE A 193 -29.76 -13.34 24.40
C ILE A 193 -29.21 -12.28 23.44
N LYS A 194 -29.19 -12.58 22.12
CA LYS A 194 -28.81 -11.59 21.09
C LYS A 194 -29.64 -10.31 21.23
N LYS A 195 -30.95 -10.43 21.22
CA LYS A 195 -31.87 -9.29 21.34
C LYS A 195 -31.63 -8.49 22.62
N TYR A 196 -31.44 -9.17 23.76
CA TYR A 196 -31.15 -8.52 25.02
C TYR A 196 -29.84 -7.71 24.97
N LEU A 197 -28.78 -8.27 24.34
CA LEU A 197 -27.50 -7.60 24.20
C LEU A 197 -27.58 -6.40 23.24
N GLU A 198 -28.33 -6.51 22.15
CA GLU A 198 -28.56 -5.42 21.20
C GLU A 198 -29.37 -4.27 21.82
N ASP A 199 -30.37 -4.60 22.66
CA ASP A 199 -31.22 -3.62 23.36
C ASP A 199 -30.51 -2.95 24.56
N SER A 200 -29.53 -3.63 25.16
CA SER A 200 -28.88 -3.18 26.41
C SER A 200 -27.52 -2.54 26.25
N LEU A 201 -26.86 -2.73 25.10
CA LEU A 201 -25.49 -2.27 24.83
C LEU A 201 -25.40 -1.53 23.50
N GLU A 202 -24.74 -0.38 23.50
CA GLU A 202 -24.33 0.28 22.25
C GLU A 202 -23.13 -0.47 21.63
N LEU A 203 -23.44 -1.49 20.84
CA LEU A 203 -22.44 -2.34 20.19
C LEU A 203 -22.05 -1.76 18.83
N GLN A 204 -21.09 -0.85 18.82
CA GLN A 204 -20.51 -0.36 17.57
C GLN A 204 -19.49 -1.38 17.04
N ASP A 205 -19.65 -1.79 15.77
CA ASP A 205 -18.74 -2.71 15.06
C ASP A 205 -18.65 -4.15 15.68
N ILE A 206 -19.70 -4.63 16.36
CA ILE A 206 -19.80 -6.00 16.90
C ILE A 206 -21.01 -6.70 16.30
N ASP A 207 -20.79 -7.84 15.63
CA ASP A 207 -21.88 -8.70 15.17
C ASP A 207 -22.24 -9.74 16.22
N ILE A 208 -23.53 -9.93 16.52
CA ILE A 208 -23.99 -11.00 17.43
C ILE A 208 -24.61 -12.12 16.60
N VAL A 209 -24.02 -13.30 16.65
CA VAL A 209 -24.45 -14.48 15.89
C VAL A 209 -25.03 -15.53 16.82
N PRO A 210 -26.37 -15.80 16.79
CA PRO A 210 -26.97 -16.86 17.58
C PRO A 210 -26.70 -18.22 16.93
N LEU A 211 -26.23 -19.19 17.70
CA LEU A 211 -25.97 -20.55 17.25
C LEU A 211 -26.59 -21.59 18.20
N SER A 212 -26.97 -22.73 17.66
CA SER A 212 -27.46 -23.88 18.41
C SER A 212 -26.33 -24.87 18.68
N MET A 213 -26.35 -25.47 19.87
CA MET A 213 -25.42 -26.57 20.23
C MET A 213 -25.91 -27.94 19.80
N ASN A 214 -27.11 -28.06 19.21
CA ASN A 214 -27.73 -29.36 18.87
C ASN A 214 -26.92 -30.16 17.83
N ASN A 215 -26.14 -29.52 17.01
CA ASN A 215 -25.31 -30.17 15.98
C ASN A 215 -23.87 -29.68 16.10
N HIS A 216 -23.02 -30.45 16.76
CA HIS A 216 -21.60 -30.10 17.00
C HIS A 216 -20.80 -29.89 15.71
N LYS A 217 -21.06 -30.63 14.64
CA LYS A 217 -20.34 -30.49 13.36
C LYS A 217 -20.72 -29.18 12.65
N GLU A 218 -21.99 -28.84 12.65
CA GLU A 218 -22.50 -27.61 12.05
C GLU A 218 -22.05 -26.37 12.84
N LEU A 219 -22.05 -26.47 14.19
CA LEU A 219 -21.54 -25.43 15.08
C LEU A 219 -20.06 -25.13 14.79
N LEU A 220 -19.22 -26.16 14.74
CA LEU A 220 -17.78 -25.99 14.44
C LEU A 220 -17.54 -25.43 13.04
N PHE A 221 -18.35 -25.84 12.07
CA PHE A 221 -18.27 -25.29 10.70
C PHE A 221 -18.58 -23.79 10.69
N LYS A 222 -19.70 -23.37 11.29
CA LYS A 222 -20.08 -21.95 11.39
C LYS A 222 -19.08 -21.10 12.16
N ILE A 223 -18.53 -21.61 13.26
CA ILE A 223 -17.47 -20.92 14.02
C ILE A 223 -16.20 -20.75 13.16
N ASN A 224 -15.81 -21.77 12.39
CA ASN A 224 -14.65 -21.69 11.53
C ASN A 224 -14.86 -20.73 10.35
N GLU A 225 -16.06 -20.57 9.84
CA GLU A 225 -16.41 -19.56 8.83
C GLU A 225 -16.31 -18.16 9.42
N LEU A 226 -16.91 -17.91 10.59
CA LEU A 226 -16.84 -16.63 11.30
C LEU A 226 -15.40 -16.24 11.68
N ARG A 227 -14.51 -17.21 11.88
CA ARG A 227 -13.09 -16.95 12.18
C ARG A 227 -12.26 -16.58 10.94
N LYS A 228 -12.76 -16.89 9.74
CA LYS A 228 -12.11 -16.58 8.46
C LYS A 228 -12.57 -15.25 7.86
N SER A 229 -13.76 -14.76 8.25
CA SER A 229 -14.31 -13.45 7.89
C SER A 229 -13.72 -12.35 8.77
#